data_ef2a207cf1f9e028b3eb2bd6c1279e46
#
_entry.id   ef2a207cf1f9e028b3eb2bd6c1279e46
#
_cell.length_a   1.000
_cell.length_b   1.000
_cell.length_c   1.000
_cell.angle_alpha   90.00
_cell.angle_beta   90.00
_cell.angle_gamma   90.00
#
_symmetry.space_group_name_H-M   'P 1'
#
loop_
_entity.id
_entity.type
_entity.pdbx_description
1 polymer ?
#
loop_
_entity_poly.entity_id
_entity_poly.type
_entity_poly.pdbx_seq_one_letter_code
_entity_poly.pdbx_strand_id
1 'polypeptide(L)'
;MSNENPENSSWFTLMSHAVESGQLTEAAAANIKIWLEEPRYHSYREQVIEHLHRGDWKTLDDVFWTIIPFGTGGRRGRMYPIGCNAINDRTIGESAQGLANYINELELSSPKACAIAYDTRINSRHFAELCAGIMVANGFKVYFLDDY
;
A
#
# COMPACT_ATOMS: atom_id res chain seq x y z
N MET A 1 -10.38 25.80 -18.67
CA MET A 1 -9.40 25.16 -19.56
C MET A 1 -8.48 24.34 -18.66
N SER A 2 -8.76 23.07 -18.49
CA SER A 2 -7.97 22.14 -17.67
C SER A 2 -6.68 21.82 -18.43
N ASN A 3 -5.54 22.21 -17.84
CA ASN A 3 -4.22 21.76 -18.29
C ASN A 3 -4.11 20.25 -18.03
N GLU A 4 -4.57 19.43 -18.96
CA GLU A 4 -4.23 18.02 -18.97
C GLU A 4 -2.74 17.91 -19.33
N ASN A 5 -1.94 17.45 -18.38
CA ASN A 5 -0.53 17.20 -18.58
C ASN A 5 -0.38 16.13 -19.69
N PRO A 6 0.38 16.35 -20.77
CA PRO A 6 0.51 15.39 -21.89
C PRO A 6 1.01 14.00 -21.46
N GLU A 7 1.71 13.89 -20.34
CA GLU A 7 2.09 12.61 -19.74
C GLU A 7 0.88 11.81 -19.25
N ASN A 8 -0.16 12.48 -18.73
CA ASN A 8 -1.37 11.82 -18.27
C ASN A 8 -2.14 11.16 -19.42
N SER A 9 -2.10 11.69 -20.62
CA SER A 9 -2.79 11.10 -21.77
C SER A 9 -2.13 9.81 -22.27
N SER A 10 -0.82 9.67 -22.09
CA SER A 10 -0.04 8.52 -22.58
C SER A 10 -0.33 7.23 -21.80
N TRP A 11 -0.22 7.23 -20.47
CA TRP A 11 -0.44 6.00 -19.68
C TRP A 11 -1.93 5.63 -19.57
N PHE A 12 -2.84 6.61 -19.68
CA PHE A 12 -4.27 6.35 -19.80
C PHE A 12 -4.60 5.53 -21.04
N THR A 13 -4.05 5.93 -22.19
CA THR A 13 -4.22 5.22 -23.45
C THR A 13 -3.67 3.79 -23.37
N LEU A 14 -2.48 3.61 -22.76
CA LEU A 14 -1.89 2.29 -22.56
C LEU A 14 -2.79 1.38 -21.72
N MET A 15 -3.32 1.88 -20.60
CA MET A 15 -4.22 1.11 -19.73
C MET A 15 -5.53 0.76 -20.44
N SER A 16 -6.14 1.71 -21.16
CA SER A 16 -7.39 1.46 -21.90
C SER A 16 -7.21 0.33 -22.91
N HIS A 17 -6.13 0.36 -23.66
CA HIS A 17 -5.83 -0.68 -24.63
C HIS A 17 -5.57 -2.05 -23.97
N ALA A 18 -4.90 -2.06 -22.81
CA ALA A 18 -4.67 -3.29 -22.05
C ALA A 18 -5.98 -3.88 -21.49
N VAL A 19 -6.93 -3.04 -21.07
CA VAL A 19 -8.26 -3.49 -20.63
C VAL A 19 -9.06 -4.04 -21.83
N GLU A 20 -9.10 -3.33 -22.95
CA GLU A 20 -9.80 -3.78 -24.17
C GLU A 20 -9.26 -5.12 -24.70
N SER A 21 -7.95 -5.35 -24.58
CA SER A 21 -7.31 -6.61 -24.99
C SER A 21 -7.37 -7.72 -23.94
N GLY A 22 -7.97 -7.47 -22.77
CA GLY A 22 -8.09 -8.44 -21.68
C GLY A 22 -6.79 -8.75 -20.94
N GLN A 23 -5.77 -7.90 -21.08
CA GLN A 23 -4.48 -8.04 -20.39
C GLN A 23 -4.50 -7.42 -18.99
N LEU A 24 -5.42 -6.48 -18.75
CA LEU A 24 -5.61 -5.78 -17.47
C LEU A 24 -7.11 -5.78 -17.13
N THR A 25 -7.45 -6.05 -15.88
CA THR A 25 -8.84 -5.94 -15.42
C THR A 25 -9.24 -4.47 -15.20
N GLU A 26 -10.53 -4.15 -15.35
CA GLU A 26 -11.05 -2.81 -15.02
C GLU A 26 -10.77 -2.42 -13.57
N ALA A 27 -10.86 -3.38 -12.65
CA ALA A 27 -10.57 -3.17 -11.23
C ALA A 27 -9.11 -2.78 -11.00
N ALA A 28 -8.16 -3.46 -11.66
CA ALA A 28 -6.74 -3.11 -11.59
C ALA A 28 -6.48 -1.73 -12.20
N ALA A 29 -7.06 -1.43 -13.36
CA ALA A 29 -6.94 -0.12 -14.00
C ALA A 29 -7.45 1.02 -13.11
N ALA A 30 -8.58 0.83 -12.44
CA ALA A 30 -9.13 1.82 -11.50
C ALA A 30 -8.19 2.05 -10.30
N ASN A 31 -7.63 0.99 -9.72
CA ASN A 31 -6.69 1.09 -8.61
C ASN A 31 -5.34 1.71 -9.03
N ILE A 32 -4.83 1.37 -10.21
CA ILE A 32 -3.61 1.99 -10.78
C ILE A 32 -3.83 3.50 -10.95
N LYS A 33 -4.99 3.91 -11.49
CA LYS A 33 -5.33 5.32 -11.65
C LYS A 33 -5.27 6.07 -10.32
N ILE A 34 -5.84 5.51 -9.24
CA ILE A 34 -5.77 6.08 -7.89
C ILE A 34 -4.31 6.27 -7.46
N TRP A 35 -3.44 5.28 -7.69
CA TRP A 35 -2.03 5.36 -7.33
C TRP A 35 -1.23 6.36 -8.17
N LEU A 36 -1.68 6.69 -9.36
CA LEU A 36 -1.05 7.69 -10.21
C LEU A 36 -1.51 9.12 -9.90
N GLU A 37 -2.76 9.30 -9.45
CA GLU A 37 -3.37 10.62 -9.29
C GLU A 37 -3.36 11.14 -7.85
N GLU A 38 -3.50 10.26 -6.84
CA GLU A 38 -3.61 10.72 -5.47
C GLU A 38 -2.24 11.07 -4.85
N PRO A 39 -2.11 12.24 -4.19
CA PRO A 39 -0.85 12.71 -3.60
C PRO A 39 -0.21 11.73 -2.62
N ARG A 40 -1.02 10.96 -1.90
CA ARG A 40 -0.54 9.96 -0.92
C ARG A 40 0.27 8.82 -1.53
N TYR A 41 0.23 8.63 -2.86
CA TYR A 41 0.99 7.60 -3.58
C TYR A 41 2.12 8.18 -4.42
N HIS A 42 2.41 9.49 -4.30
CA HIS A 42 3.37 10.18 -5.14
C HIS A 42 4.75 9.50 -5.18
N SER A 43 5.22 8.96 -4.06
CA SER A 43 6.52 8.24 -3.96
C SER A 43 6.57 6.92 -4.74
N TYR A 44 5.42 6.38 -5.14
CA TYR A 44 5.31 5.12 -5.89
C TYR A 44 5.03 5.34 -7.39
N ARG A 45 4.67 6.57 -7.77
CA ARG A 45 4.18 6.91 -9.11
C ARG A 45 5.15 6.50 -10.21
N GLU A 46 6.44 6.78 -10.06
CA GLU A 46 7.45 6.44 -11.07
C GLU A 46 7.54 4.93 -11.29
N GLN A 47 7.51 4.14 -10.22
CA GLN A 47 7.54 2.68 -10.33
C GLN A 47 6.30 2.14 -11.06
N VAL A 48 5.13 2.70 -10.81
CA VAL A 48 3.90 2.31 -11.53
C VAL A 48 4.02 2.65 -13.00
N ILE A 49 4.46 3.85 -13.35
CA ILE A 49 4.66 4.30 -14.74
C ILE A 49 5.67 3.41 -15.47
N GLU A 50 6.76 3.03 -14.80
CA GLU A 50 7.75 2.13 -15.39
C GLU A 50 7.16 0.77 -15.78
N HIS A 51 6.31 0.19 -14.92
CA HIS A 51 5.62 -1.07 -15.24
C HIS A 51 4.63 -0.92 -16.40
N LEU A 52 3.91 0.21 -16.47
CA LEU A 52 3.01 0.51 -17.57
C LEU A 52 3.78 0.58 -18.92
N HIS A 53 4.91 1.29 -18.94
CA HIS A 53 5.74 1.41 -20.15
C HIS A 53 6.38 0.10 -20.58
N ARG A 54 6.68 -0.80 -19.64
CA ARG A 54 7.21 -2.14 -19.95
C ARG A 54 6.12 -3.12 -20.41
N GLY A 55 4.86 -2.76 -20.25
CA GLY A 55 3.74 -3.66 -20.53
C GLY A 55 3.64 -4.84 -19.57
N ASP A 56 4.06 -4.67 -18.32
CA ASP A 56 4.05 -5.71 -17.28
C ASP A 56 2.61 -5.97 -16.75
N TRP A 57 1.66 -6.14 -17.69
CA TRP A 57 0.22 -6.20 -17.40
C TRP A 57 -0.15 -7.27 -16.40
N LYS A 58 0.44 -8.46 -16.52
CA LYS A 58 0.18 -9.54 -15.59
C LYS A 58 0.58 -9.18 -14.16
N THR A 59 1.74 -8.57 -13.97
CA THR A 59 2.20 -8.13 -12.64
C THR A 59 1.30 -7.02 -12.12
N LEU A 60 0.98 -6.03 -12.96
CA LEU A 60 0.08 -4.93 -12.59
C LEU A 60 -1.30 -5.45 -12.21
N ASP A 61 -1.87 -6.38 -12.98
CA ASP A 61 -3.15 -6.98 -12.63
C ASP A 61 -3.09 -7.71 -11.29
N ASP A 62 -2.09 -8.60 -11.09
CA ASP A 62 -1.90 -9.37 -9.86
C ASP A 62 -1.83 -8.47 -8.60
N VAL A 63 -1.16 -7.32 -8.68
CA VAL A 63 -0.95 -6.46 -7.50
C VAL A 63 -1.95 -5.32 -7.34
N PHE A 64 -2.81 -5.07 -8.33
CA PHE A 64 -3.80 -3.99 -8.31
C PHE A 64 -5.27 -4.43 -8.43
N TRP A 65 -5.58 -5.69 -8.80
CA TRP A 65 -6.97 -6.13 -9.07
C TRP A 65 -7.93 -5.96 -7.88
N THR A 66 -7.41 -5.92 -6.65
CA THR A 66 -8.21 -5.72 -5.43
C THR A 66 -7.38 -5.07 -4.33
N ILE A 67 -8.03 -4.60 -3.29
CA ILE A 67 -7.35 -4.18 -2.05
C ILE A 67 -7.10 -5.42 -1.21
N ILE A 68 -5.84 -5.64 -0.79
CA ILE A 68 -5.47 -6.78 0.03
C ILE A 68 -6.33 -6.85 1.30
N PRO A 69 -7.09 -7.93 1.50
CA PRO A 69 -7.99 -8.04 2.63
C PRO A 69 -7.24 -8.20 3.95
N PHE A 70 -7.83 -7.69 5.02
CA PHE A 70 -7.37 -7.96 6.37
C PHE A 70 -8.06 -9.24 6.86
N GLY A 71 -7.29 -10.32 6.98
CA GLY A 71 -7.79 -11.61 7.49
C GLY A 71 -7.83 -11.64 9.02
N THR A 72 -8.20 -12.80 9.59
CA THR A 72 -8.37 -13.00 11.05
C THR A 72 -7.13 -12.66 11.88
N GLY A 73 -5.94 -12.80 11.32
CA GLY A 73 -4.67 -12.53 12.01
C GLY A 73 -3.74 -11.59 11.25
N GLY A 74 -4.26 -10.81 10.30
CA GLY A 74 -3.48 -9.86 9.52
C GLY A 74 -3.65 -10.03 8.01
N ARG A 75 -2.87 -9.29 7.25
CA ARG A 75 -2.83 -9.37 5.79
C ARG A 75 -1.93 -10.51 5.33
N ARG A 76 -2.33 -11.19 4.28
CA ARG A 76 -1.54 -12.25 3.62
C ARG A 76 -1.53 -11.99 2.12
N GLY A 77 -0.34 -11.91 1.55
CA GLY A 77 -0.19 -11.64 0.11
C GLY A 77 1.25 -11.74 -0.34
N ARG A 78 1.45 -11.55 -1.63
CA ARG A 78 2.77 -11.45 -2.24
C ARG A 78 3.47 -10.18 -1.76
N MET A 79 4.75 -10.24 -1.46
CA MET A 79 5.59 -9.05 -1.28
C MET A 79 5.91 -8.45 -2.64
N TYR A 80 5.51 -7.18 -2.83
CA TYR A 80 5.82 -6.42 -4.04
C TYR A 80 5.83 -4.92 -3.71
N PRO A 81 6.75 -4.11 -4.27
CA PRO A 81 6.96 -2.73 -3.84
C PRO A 81 5.78 -1.79 -4.13
N ILE A 82 4.95 -2.12 -5.12
CA ILE A 82 3.76 -1.35 -5.50
C ILE A 82 2.50 -2.24 -5.46
N GLY A 83 1.35 -1.60 -5.45
CA GLY A 83 0.05 -2.28 -5.55
C GLY A 83 -0.69 -2.40 -4.23
N CYS A 84 -2.01 -2.26 -4.33
CA CYS A 84 -2.92 -2.35 -3.19
C CYS A 84 -3.23 -3.80 -2.78
N ASN A 85 -2.92 -4.80 -3.62
CA ASN A 85 -3.06 -6.24 -3.35
C ASN A 85 -1.71 -6.90 -3.02
N ALA A 86 -0.74 -6.15 -2.54
CA ALA A 86 0.58 -6.66 -2.19
C ALA A 86 0.96 -6.25 -0.75
N ILE A 87 1.90 -6.99 -0.16
CA ILE A 87 2.56 -6.61 1.09
C ILE A 87 3.71 -5.65 0.74
N ASN A 88 3.59 -4.41 1.16
CA ASN A 88 4.57 -3.34 0.98
C ASN A 88 4.41 -2.29 2.09
N ASP A 89 5.30 -1.30 2.10
CA ASP A 89 5.28 -0.22 3.09
C ASP A 89 3.92 0.50 3.13
N ARG A 90 3.30 0.69 1.97
CA ARG A 90 2.01 1.37 1.91
C ARG A 90 0.90 0.57 2.58
N THR A 91 0.74 -0.70 2.20
CA THR A 91 -0.35 -1.55 2.73
C THR A 91 -0.14 -1.91 4.20
N ILE A 92 1.10 -2.10 4.64
CA ILE A 92 1.43 -2.30 6.06
C ILE A 92 1.19 -1.01 6.85
N GLY A 93 1.66 0.13 6.35
CA GLY A 93 1.46 1.43 6.99
C GLY A 93 0.00 1.80 7.13
N GLU A 94 -0.83 1.54 6.12
CA GLU A 94 -2.29 1.73 6.19
C GLU A 94 -2.94 0.87 7.29
N SER A 95 -2.44 -0.35 7.50
CA SER A 95 -2.96 -1.21 8.58
C SER A 95 -2.60 -0.67 9.96
N ALA A 96 -1.36 -0.23 10.15
CA ALA A 96 -0.91 0.37 11.41
C ALA A 96 -1.65 1.68 11.69
N GLN A 97 -1.82 2.54 10.68
CA GLN A 97 -2.56 3.80 10.83
C GLN A 97 -4.05 3.54 11.12
N GLY A 98 -4.68 2.58 10.43
CA GLY A 98 -6.07 2.22 10.68
C GLY A 98 -6.28 1.71 12.12
N LEU A 99 -5.37 0.88 12.63
CA LEU A 99 -5.40 0.43 14.03
C LEU A 99 -5.23 1.60 15.01
N ALA A 100 -4.28 2.50 14.74
CA ALA A 100 -4.05 3.67 15.58
C ALA A 100 -5.29 4.58 15.60
N ASN A 101 -5.92 4.84 14.47
CA ASN A 101 -7.15 5.62 14.37
C ASN A 101 -8.27 4.98 15.17
N TYR A 102 -8.51 3.68 14.97
CA TYR A 102 -9.55 2.94 15.71
C TYR A 102 -9.37 3.04 17.22
N ILE A 103 -8.15 2.80 17.73
CA ILE A 103 -7.90 2.89 19.18
C ILE A 103 -7.98 4.34 19.65
N ASN A 104 -7.63 5.32 18.83
CA ASN A 104 -7.74 6.74 19.18
C ASN A 104 -9.19 7.22 19.28
N GLU A 105 -10.12 6.60 18.57
CA GLU A 105 -11.55 6.86 18.66
C GLU A 105 -12.17 6.23 19.93
N LEU A 106 -11.51 5.22 20.53
CA LEU A 106 -11.96 4.65 21.79
C LEU A 106 -11.56 5.57 22.94
N GLU A 107 -12.53 5.97 23.77
CA GLU A 107 -12.30 6.75 24.99
C GLU A 107 -11.68 5.86 26.08
N LEU A 108 -10.40 5.54 25.93
CA LEU A 108 -9.68 4.73 26.90
C LEU A 108 -9.17 5.60 28.05
N SER A 109 -9.42 5.15 29.30
CA SER A 109 -8.95 5.83 30.51
C SER A 109 -7.45 5.62 30.80
N SER A 110 -6.80 4.72 30.09
CA SER A 110 -5.38 4.36 30.27
C SER A 110 -4.49 4.92 29.14
N PRO A 111 -3.22 5.20 29.40
CA PRO A 111 -2.26 5.55 28.36
C PRO A 111 -2.20 4.47 27.28
N LYS A 112 -2.21 4.90 26.02
CA LYS A 112 -2.17 3.99 24.86
C LYS A 112 -0.76 3.42 24.69
N ALA A 113 -0.66 2.11 24.63
CA ALA A 113 0.61 1.42 24.43
C ALA A 113 0.41 0.18 23.56
N CYS A 114 1.45 -0.21 22.85
CA CYS A 114 1.50 -1.46 22.11
C CYS A 114 2.90 -2.11 22.18
N ALA A 115 2.95 -3.42 22.02
CA ALA A 115 4.19 -4.18 21.84
C ALA A 115 4.28 -4.62 20.39
N ILE A 116 5.47 -4.49 19.80
CA ILE A 116 5.74 -4.89 18.42
C ILE A 116 6.92 -5.85 18.44
N ALA A 117 6.74 -7.01 17.83
CA ALA A 117 7.76 -8.01 17.60
C ALA A 117 7.84 -8.33 16.11
N TYR A 118 8.94 -8.89 15.67
CA TYR A 118 9.16 -9.35 14.31
C TYR A 118 9.90 -10.70 14.33
N ASP A 119 9.89 -11.38 13.19
CA ASP A 119 10.57 -12.65 13.00
C ASP A 119 11.71 -12.54 11.97
N THR A 120 12.30 -13.66 11.57
CA THR A 120 13.45 -13.73 10.65
C THR A 120 13.07 -13.62 9.16
N ARG A 121 11.80 -13.43 8.81
CA ARG A 121 11.38 -13.29 7.40
C ARG A 121 11.92 -12.00 6.80
N ILE A 122 12.06 -12.02 5.47
CA ILE A 122 12.51 -10.86 4.69
C ILE A 122 11.60 -9.65 4.99
N ASN A 123 12.22 -8.49 5.26
CA ASN A 123 11.56 -7.22 5.59
C ASN A 123 10.72 -7.22 6.88
N SER A 124 10.72 -8.30 7.69
CA SER A 124 9.93 -8.36 8.91
C SER A 124 10.31 -7.25 9.89
N ARG A 125 11.61 -7.04 10.12
CA ARG A 125 12.13 -5.94 10.94
C ARG A 125 11.74 -4.57 10.37
N HIS A 126 11.94 -4.34 9.07
CA HIS A 126 11.60 -3.08 8.40
C HIS A 126 10.10 -2.74 8.59
N PHE A 127 9.21 -3.70 8.37
CA PHE A 127 7.78 -3.48 8.59
C PHE A 127 7.41 -3.24 10.06
N ALA A 128 8.11 -3.88 10.99
CA ALA A 128 7.92 -3.64 12.41
C ALA A 128 8.34 -2.21 12.79
N GLU A 129 9.49 -1.74 12.30
CA GLU A 129 9.98 -0.37 12.50
C GLU A 129 9.03 0.67 11.89
N LEU A 130 8.50 0.42 10.69
CA LEU A 130 7.48 1.25 10.05
C LEU A 130 6.22 1.35 10.92
N CYS A 131 5.70 0.22 11.39
CA CYS A 131 4.54 0.18 12.29
C CYS A 131 4.83 0.94 13.60
N ALA A 132 6.01 0.73 14.19
CA ALA A 132 6.40 1.42 15.42
C ALA A 132 6.42 2.94 15.25
N GLY A 133 7.00 3.42 14.14
CA GLY A 133 7.01 4.85 13.81
C GLY A 133 5.62 5.45 13.68
N ILE A 134 4.70 4.75 13.00
CA ILE A 134 3.31 5.18 12.86
C ILE A 134 2.60 5.21 14.21
N MET A 135 2.76 4.17 15.04
CA MET A 135 2.13 4.13 16.36
C MET A 135 2.64 5.25 17.27
N VAL A 136 3.96 5.51 17.30
CA VAL A 136 4.56 6.63 18.04
C VAL A 136 4.01 7.97 17.55
N ALA A 137 3.92 8.19 16.25
CA ALA A 137 3.37 9.42 15.66
C ALA A 137 1.89 9.64 16.03
N ASN A 138 1.16 8.58 16.35
CA ASN A 138 -0.23 8.62 16.82
C ASN A 138 -0.37 8.64 18.37
N GLY A 139 0.72 8.88 19.11
CA GLY A 139 0.72 9.07 20.56
C GLY A 139 0.79 7.79 21.38
N PHE A 140 1.16 6.67 20.79
CA PHE A 140 1.30 5.41 21.52
C PHE A 140 2.71 5.29 22.13
N LYS A 141 2.79 4.72 23.32
CA LYS A 141 4.02 4.16 23.85
C LYS A 141 4.27 2.81 23.18
N VAL A 142 5.39 2.67 22.49
CA VAL A 142 5.75 1.43 21.78
C VAL A 142 6.85 0.69 22.56
N TYR A 143 6.60 -0.59 22.81
CA TYR A 143 7.60 -1.54 23.29
C TYR A 143 8.06 -2.37 22.10
N PHE A 144 9.25 -2.05 21.60
CA PHE A 144 9.84 -2.77 20.47
C PHE A 144 10.70 -3.92 20.97
N LEU A 145 10.31 -5.14 20.62
CA LEU A 145 10.98 -6.37 21.09
C LEU A 145 12.04 -6.76 20.06
N ASP A 146 13.29 -6.40 20.33
CA ASP A 146 14.43 -6.54 19.42
C ASP A 146 15.43 -7.64 19.86
N ASP A 147 15.20 -8.30 21.00
CA ASP A 147 16.06 -9.37 21.53
C ASP A 147 15.51 -10.75 21.19
N TYR A 148 16.40 -11.64 20.73
CA TYR A 148 16.18 -13.07 20.52
C TYR A 148 16.72 -13.89 21.68
#